data_8f5a696b5df191d3819366e87ff34217
#
_entry.id   8f5a696b5df191d3819366e87ff34217
#
_cell.length_a   1.000
_cell.length_b   1.000
_cell.length_c   1.000
_cell.angle_alpha   90.00
_cell.angle_beta   90.00
_cell.angle_gamma   90.00
#
_symmetry.space_group_name_H-M   'P 1'
#
loop_
_entity.id
_entity.type
_entity.pdbx_description
1 polymer ?
#
loop_
_entity_poly.entity_id
_entity_poly.type
_entity_poly.pdbx_seq_one_letter_code
_entity_poly.pdbx_strand_id
1 'polypeptide(L)'
;MPNITVALTDTQNKCLEYAAADVQDWADNALHNRARIAQDEIIAALVAHCNANEIALATGAEAQVAQAFELEVVKTAAQRNADAEAALPGGE
;
A
#
# COMPACT_ATOMS: atom_id res chain seq x y z
N MET A 1 -7.23 11.80 7.65
CA MET A 1 -6.27 11.32 6.65
C MET A 1 -4.89 11.22 7.27
N PRO A 2 -4.25 10.06 7.17
CA PRO A 2 -2.90 9.92 7.73
C PRO A 2 -1.89 10.84 7.05
N ASN A 3 -0.96 11.34 7.83
CA ASN A 3 0.14 12.13 7.32
C ASN A 3 1.44 11.40 7.60
N ILE A 4 2.33 11.41 6.63
CA ILE A 4 3.64 10.78 6.77
C ILE A 4 4.68 11.89 6.78
N THR A 5 5.48 11.92 7.85
CA THR A 5 6.57 12.86 7.99
C THR A 5 7.88 12.08 8.05
N VAL A 6 8.84 12.48 7.23
CA VAL A 6 10.15 11.83 7.19
C VAL A 6 11.21 12.85 7.57
N ALA A 7 12.02 12.52 8.55
CA ALA A 7 13.14 13.37 8.96
C ALA A 7 14.32 13.11 8.02
N LEU A 8 14.89 14.18 7.50
CA LEU A 8 16.05 14.10 6.61
C LEU A 8 17.21 14.86 7.23
N THR A 9 18.42 14.35 7.03
CA THR A 9 19.63 15.14 7.35
C THR A 9 19.75 16.26 6.32
N ASP A 10 20.53 17.28 6.66
CA ASP A 10 20.77 18.38 5.71
C ASP A 10 21.37 17.87 4.40
N THR A 11 22.27 16.91 4.48
CA THR A 11 22.89 16.31 3.28
C THR A 11 21.86 15.57 2.44
N GLN A 12 20.99 14.78 3.08
CA GLN A 12 19.93 14.05 2.35
C GLN A 12 18.99 15.03 1.66
N ASN A 13 18.62 16.11 2.33
CA ASN A 13 17.76 17.13 1.75
C ASN A 13 18.41 17.78 0.53
N LYS A 14 19.72 18.10 0.62
CA LYS A 14 20.46 18.66 -0.52
C LYS A 14 20.49 17.71 -1.70
N CYS A 15 20.66 16.42 -1.43
CA CYS A 15 20.65 15.42 -2.50
C CYS A 15 19.30 15.37 -3.19
N LEU A 16 18.21 15.48 -2.44
CA LEU A 16 16.87 15.50 -3.01
C LEU A 16 16.59 16.79 -3.78
N GLU A 17 17.12 17.92 -3.30
CA GLU A 17 17.03 19.18 -4.04
C GLU A 17 17.72 19.13 -5.39
N TYR A 18 18.77 18.33 -5.50
CA TYR A 18 19.41 18.06 -6.78
C TYR A 18 18.48 17.35 -7.75
N ALA A 19 17.67 16.42 -7.22
CA ALA A 19 16.79 15.57 -8.03
C ALA A 19 15.43 16.21 -8.31
N ALA A 20 14.95 17.08 -7.43
CA ALA A 20 13.60 17.64 -7.50
C ALA A 20 13.61 19.12 -7.14
N ALA A 21 12.87 19.92 -7.92
CA ALA A 21 12.75 21.35 -7.67
C ALA A 21 12.03 21.64 -6.35
N ASP A 22 11.03 20.83 -6.04
CA ASP A 22 10.27 20.90 -4.78
C ASP A 22 10.22 19.50 -4.16
N VAL A 23 11.02 19.30 -3.12
CA VAL A 23 11.17 17.99 -2.47
C VAL A 23 9.85 17.49 -1.86
N GLN A 24 9.09 18.38 -1.20
CA GLN A 24 7.83 18.01 -0.60
C GLN A 24 6.82 17.58 -1.67
N ASP A 25 6.73 18.32 -2.73
CA ASP A 25 5.82 18.04 -3.84
C ASP A 25 6.19 16.70 -4.50
N TRP A 26 7.48 16.49 -4.70
CA TRP A 26 7.99 15.24 -5.27
C TRP A 26 7.62 14.05 -4.38
N ALA A 27 7.81 14.19 -3.06
CA ALA A 27 7.49 13.13 -2.11
C ALA A 27 5.98 12.85 -2.09
N ASP A 28 5.17 13.89 -2.07
CA ASP A 28 3.71 13.76 -2.10
C ASP A 28 3.26 13.01 -3.36
N ASN A 29 3.78 13.40 -4.51
CA ASN A 29 3.43 12.78 -5.78
C ASN A 29 3.87 11.32 -5.83
N ALA A 30 5.07 11.02 -5.34
CA ALA A 30 5.59 9.65 -5.33
C ALA A 30 4.72 8.73 -4.46
N LEU A 31 4.33 9.21 -3.27
CA LEU A 31 3.49 8.43 -2.37
C LEU A 31 2.08 8.25 -2.90
N HIS A 32 1.48 9.31 -3.44
CA HIS A 32 0.14 9.21 -4.02
C HIS A 32 0.14 8.27 -5.23
N ASN A 33 1.17 8.34 -6.06
CA ASN A 33 1.28 7.47 -7.23
C ASN A 33 1.44 6.01 -6.81
N ARG A 34 2.29 5.74 -5.82
CA ARG A 34 2.47 4.37 -5.32
C ARG A 34 1.20 3.83 -4.67
N ALA A 35 0.48 4.69 -3.94
CA ALA A 35 -0.80 4.31 -3.34
C ALA A 35 -1.83 3.96 -4.43
N ARG A 36 -1.88 4.73 -5.52
CA ARG A 36 -2.78 4.46 -6.64
C ARG A 36 -2.47 3.12 -7.29
N ILE A 37 -1.19 2.83 -7.51
CA ILE A 37 -0.76 1.56 -8.09
C ILE A 37 -1.19 0.39 -7.17
N ALA A 38 -0.97 0.52 -5.88
CA ALA A 38 -1.38 -0.49 -4.91
C ALA A 38 -2.91 -0.67 -4.90
N GLN A 39 -3.65 0.43 -4.98
CA GLN A 39 -5.10 0.37 -5.05
C GLN A 39 -5.59 -0.42 -6.26
N ASP A 40 -4.98 -0.18 -7.42
CA ASP A 40 -5.35 -0.91 -8.64
C ASP A 40 -5.09 -2.41 -8.48
N GLU A 41 -3.98 -2.78 -7.87
CA GLU A 41 -3.64 -4.17 -7.60
C GLU A 41 -4.64 -4.83 -6.64
N ILE A 42 -5.00 -4.12 -5.57
CA ILE A 42 -5.95 -4.59 -4.56
C ILE A 42 -7.32 -4.84 -5.20
N ILE A 43 -7.79 -3.88 -5.98
CA ILE A 43 -9.10 -3.97 -6.62
C ILE A 43 -9.13 -5.10 -7.66
N ALA A 44 -8.06 -5.26 -8.43
CA ALA A 44 -7.98 -6.36 -9.39
C ALA A 44 -8.07 -7.72 -8.69
N ALA A 45 -7.39 -7.89 -7.57
CA ALA A 45 -7.45 -9.12 -6.79
C ALA A 45 -8.86 -9.34 -6.23
N LEU A 46 -9.51 -8.29 -5.74
CA LEU A 46 -10.87 -8.37 -5.22
C LEU A 46 -11.86 -8.77 -6.31
N VAL A 47 -11.78 -8.16 -7.47
CA VAL A 47 -12.69 -8.47 -8.60
C VAL A 47 -12.58 -9.94 -8.97
N ALA A 48 -11.36 -10.44 -9.10
CA ALA A 48 -11.14 -11.85 -9.42
C ALA A 48 -11.72 -12.77 -8.35
N HIS A 49 -11.53 -12.44 -7.08
CA HIS A 49 -12.05 -13.24 -5.97
C HIS A 49 -13.58 -13.24 -5.94
N CYS A 50 -14.19 -12.06 -6.08
CA CYS A 50 -15.66 -11.94 -6.08
C CYS A 50 -16.29 -12.70 -7.24
N ASN A 51 -15.69 -12.62 -8.42
CA ASN A 51 -16.19 -13.34 -9.59
C ASN A 51 -16.09 -14.86 -9.41
N ALA A 52 -14.98 -15.32 -8.84
CA ALA A 52 -14.76 -16.75 -8.64
C ALA A 52 -15.68 -17.35 -7.56
N ASN A 53 -16.13 -16.55 -6.61
CA ASN A 53 -16.93 -17.01 -5.47
C ASN A 53 -18.36 -16.47 -5.44
N GLU A 54 -18.78 -15.81 -6.52
CA GLU A 54 -20.13 -15.23 -6.63
C GLU A 54 -20.46 -14.28 -5.49
N ILE A 55 -19.49 -13.45 -5.11
CA ILE A 55 -19.65 -12.43 -4.05
C ILE A 55 -19.94 -11.09 -4.72
N ALA A 56 -20.91 -10.36 -4.19
CA ALA A 56 -21.23 -9.04 -4.71
C ALA A 56 -20.06 -8.07 -4.47
N LEU A 57 -19.62 -7.39 -5.51
CA LEU A 57 -18.55 -6.42 -5.45
C LEU A 57 -19.08 -5.09 -4.90
N ALA A 58 -18.37 -4.51 -3.94
CA ALA A 58 -18.72 -3.20 -3.41
C ALA A 58 -18.62 -2.14 -4.51
N THR A 59 -19.32 -1.04 -4.33
CA THR A 59 -19.34 0.05 -5.29
C THR A 59 -18.39 1.16 -4.87
N GLY A 60 -17.49 1.54 -5.77
CA GLY A 60 -16.52 2.59 -5.55
C GLY A 60 -15.20 2.08 -5.00
N ALA A 61 -14.12 2.76 -5.37
CA ALA A 61 -12.77 2.31 -5.06
C ALA A 61 -12.52 2.18 -3.55
N GLU A 62 -12.97 3.15 -2.77
CA GLU A 62 -12.76 3.13 -1.32
C GLU A 62 -13.43 1.93 -0.67
N ALA A 63 -14.69 1.67 -1.04
CA ALA A 63 -15.43 0.53 -0.51
C ALA A 63 -14.85 -0.79 -0.98
N GLN A 64 -14.33 -0.85 -2.20
CA GLN A 64 -13.71 -2.04 -2.74
C GLN A 64 -12.41 -2.38 -2.00
N VAL A 65 -11.59 -1.39 -1.72
CA VAL A 65 -10.36 -1.61 -0.93
C VAL A 65 -10.73 -2.15 0.45
N ALA A 66 -11.73 -1.55 1.11
CA ALA A 66 -12.19 -2.03 2.42
C ALA A 66 -12.69 -3.47 2.34
N GLN A 67 -13.46 -3.80 1.31
CA GLN A 67 -13.98 -5.15 1.11
C GLN A 67 -12.85 -6.17 0.92
N ALA A 68 -11.80 -5.80 0.17
CA ALA A 68 -10.67 -6.69 -0.08
C ALA A 68 -9.97 -7.09 1.23
N PHE A 69 -9.78 -6.14 2.14
CA PHE A 69 -9.20 -6.43 3.45
C PHE A 69 -10.17 -7.19 4.35
N GLU A 70 -11.45 -6.84 4.32
CA GLU A 70 -12.47 -7.51 5.11
C GLU A 70 -12.60 -8.99 4.75
N LEU A 71 -12.58 -9.31 3.46
CA LEU A 71 -12.65 -10.68 2.96
C LEU A 71 -11.30 -11.40 3.02
N GLU A 72 -10.27 -10.72 3.48
CA GLU A 72 -8.91 -11.25 3.53
C GLU A 72 -8.37 -11.69 2.17
N VAL A 73 -8.84 -11.06 1.11
CA VAL A 73 -8.30 -11.25 -0.24
C VAL A 73 -6.87 -10.73 -0.30
N VAL A 74 -6.64 -9.62 0.41
CA VAL A 74 -5.31 -9.02 0.55
C VAL A 74 -5.04 -8.75 2.03
N LYS A 75 -3.76 -8.63 2.36
CA LYS A 75 -3.32 -8.32 3.73
C LYS A 75 -2.32 -7.17 3.68
N THR A 76 -2.19 -6.45 4.78
CA THR A 76 -1.15 -5.43 4.88
C THR A 76 0.23 -6.08 4.81
N ALA A 77 1.24 -5.30 4.42
CA ALA A 77 2.62 -5.79 4.41
C ALA A 77 3.07 -6.24 5.80
N ALA A 78 2.64 -5.52 6.84
CA ALA A 78 2.93 -5.90 8.22
C ALA A 78 2.35 -7.27 8.56
N GLN A 79 1.11 -7.54 8.15
CA GLN A 79 0.47 -8.83 8.39
C GLN A 79 1.17 -9.95 7.63
N ARG A 80 1.56 -9.70 6.38
CA ARG A 80 2.31 -10.69 5.58
C ARG A 80 3.66 -11.00 6.20
N ASN A 81 4.34 -9.99 6.74
CA ASN A 81 5.61 -10.19 7.43
C ASN A 81 5.43 -11.01 8.69
N ALA A 82 4.39 -10.72 9.48
CA ALA A 82 4.08 -11.49 10.69
C ALA A 82 3.76 -12.95 10.35
N ASP A 83 2.99 -13.18 9.29
CA ASP A 83 2.65 -14.53 8.83
C ASP A 83 3.89 -15.28 8.38
N ALA A 84 4.78 -14.62 7.65
CA ALA A 84 6.03 -15.22 7.19
C ALA A 84 6.94 -15.60 8.37
N GLU A 85 7.05 -14.74 9.37
CA GLU A 85 7.81 -15.03 10.58
C GLU A 85 7.23 -16.22 11.35
N ALA A 86 5.91 -16.27 11.45
CA ALA A 86 5.23 -17.38 12.12
C ALA A 86 5.40 -18.70 11.39
N ALA A 87 5.59 -18.66 10.05
CA ALA A 87 5.77 -19.84 9.23
C ALA A 87 7.21 -20.35 9.21
N LEU A 88 8.17 -19.54 9.66
CA LEU A 88 9.57 -19.97 9.71
C LEU A 88 9.77 -21.03 10.79
N PRO A 89 10.72 -21.98 10.57
CA PRO A 89 11.08 -22.92 11.63
C PRO A 89 11.52 -22.14 12.85
N GLY A 90 10.85 -22.39 13.96
CA GLY A 90 11.04 -21.57 15.15
C GLY A 90 12.43 -21.69 15.74
N GLY A 91 13.16 -20.59 15.76
CA GLY A 91 14.37 -20.46 16.57
C GLY A 91 15.56 -21.32 16.22
N GLU A 92 15.52 -22.05 15.14
CA GLU A 92 16.66 -22.88 14.71
C GLU A 92 17.77 -22.09 14.10
#